data_5ff835d261b3008420588374b914ceab
#
_entry.id   5ff835d261b3008420588374b914ceab
#
_cell.length_a   1.000
_cell.length_b   1.000
_cell.length_c   1.000
_cell.angle_alpha   90.00
_cell.angle_beta   90.00
_cell.angle_gamma   90.00
#
_symmetry.space_group_name_H-M   'P 1'
#
loop_
_entity.id
_entity.type
_entity.pdbx_description
1 polymer ?
#
loop_
_entity_poly.entity_id
_entity_poly.type
_entity_poly.pdbx_seq_one_letter_code
_entity_poly.pdbx_strand_id
1 'polypeptide(L)'
;MHKSVLSTLAPKNWPFSLEFLPQPAYMVGGAVRDAILGRTREYLDLDFVIPSKAVKVARAIARHYKAGFVLLDAERQIARVVFPHATADFAQQEGNSLEVDLHRRDFTVNAIAYNPHTQEIIDPLQGYLDLQQGILRMVSSANLEDDPLRLMRGYRQAAQLGFTIEPATQAAIRSLASHISKVAAERVRVEIGYLLANSQGTPWITSAWEDGLLAPFFKNATRESLIKLAAVDNAAALLTQNWQQLGAQLQEYVRDRIKTTWLGIAKLACLVNPNPELAEIELHELTYSRAEIRGVTTALKLLPQLQGLDMSLREQYFLFHDADIVFPATAVLAVAFNNLVEAMSGDNPLETGVATTLETKAIGCLVWAPLINRYLNPDDLVAHPIPLVSGKELIIALDIPASPIIGQLLREIGVAQAEGKVSTPTEAIAFARQLVEGL
;
A
#
# COMPACT_ATOMS: atom_id res chain seq x y z
N MET A 1 -27.47 -8.23 -22.60
CA MET A 1 -26.07 -8.15 -22.18
C MET A 1 -25.23 -7.51 -23.28
N HIS A 2 -24.43 -6.49 -22.98
CA HIS A 2 -23.87 -5.61 -24.02
C HIS A 2 -22.73 -6.26 -24.82
N LYS A 3 -22.71 -6.02 -26.14
CA LYS A 3 -21.61 -6.40 -27.04
C LYS A 3 -20.22 -5.99 -26.54
N SER A 4 -20.14 -4.93 -25.72
CA SER A 4 -18.90 -4.43 -25.10
C SER A 4 -18.29 -5.42 -24.10
N VAL A 5 -19.09 -6.08 -23.26
CA VAL A 5 -18.60 -7.08 -22.26
C VAL A 5 -17.95 -8.26 -22.96
N LEU A 6 -18.66 -8.83 -23.93
CA LEU A 6 -18.15 -9.95 -24.73
C LEU A 6 -16.89 -9.58 -25.51
N SER A 7 -16.79 -8.32 -25.97
CA SER A 7 -15.57 -7.84 -26.63
C SER A 7 -14.37 -7.77 -25.69
N THR A 8 -14.55 -7.38 -24.43
CA THR A 8 -13.46 -7.32 -23.43
C THR A 8 -12.97 -8.72 -23.06
N LEU A 9 -13.90 -9.68 -22.90
CA LEU A 9 -13.58 -11.07 -22.56
C LEU A 9 -13.12 -11.91 -23.77
N ALA A 10 -13.17 -11.35 -24.98
CA ALA A 10 -12.89 -12.10 -26.21
C ALA A 10 -11.46 -12.67 -26.25
N PRO A 11 -11.28 -13.92 -26.69
CA PRO A 11 -9.98 -14.59 -26.76
C PRO A 11 -8.91 -13.86 -27.59
N LYS A 12 -9.33 -12.99 -28.53
CA LYS A 12 -8.40 -12.16 -29.32
C LYS A 12 -7.57 -11.18 -28.46
N ASN A 13 -8.01 -10.88 -27.25
CA ASN A 13 -7.31 -9.99 -26.31
C ASN A 13 -6.38 -10.75 -25.35
N TRP A 14 -6.38 -12.08 -25.39
CA TRP A 14 -5.58 -12.90 -24.49
C TRP A 14 -4.14 -13.07 -25.00
N PRO A 15 -3.19 -13.38 -24.14
CA PRO A 15 -1.81 -13.64 -24.55
C PRO A 15 -1.60 -15.02 -25.15
N PHE A 16 -2.66 -15.83 -25.30
CA PHE A 16 -2.63 -17.17 -25.87
C PHE A 16 -3.92 -17.49 -26.65
N SER A 17 -3.84 -18.46 -27.57
CA SER A 17 -4.98 -18.87 -28.39
C SER A 17 -6.00 -19.72 -27.62
N LEU A 18 -7.29 -19.51 -27.90
CA LEU A 18 -8.40 -20.31 -27.36
C LEU A 18 -8.25 -21.82 -27.62
N GLU A 19 -7.55 -22.22 -28.69
CA GLU A 19 -7.31 -23.62 -29.06
C GLU A 19 -6.57 -24.44 -27.98
N PHE A 20 -5.84 -23.76 -27.09
CA PHE A 20 -5.18 -24.42 -25.97
C PHE A 20 -6.13 -24.78 -24.83
N LEU A 21 -7.34 -24.19 -24.79
CA LEU A 21 -8.34 -24.51 -23.77
C LEU A 21 -9.16 -25.72 -24.16
N PRO A 22 -9.36 -26.68 -23.25
CA PRO A 22 -10.30 -27.77 -23.47
C PRO A 22 -11.75 -27.27 -23.51
N GLN A 23 -12.66 -28.09 -24.01
CA GLN A 23 -14.10 -27.85 -23.91
C GLN A 23 -14.70 -28.84 -22.89
N PRO A 24 -15.43 -28.32 -21.87
CA PRO A 24 -15.62 -26.90 -21.55
C PRO A 24 -14.41 -26.27 -20.83
N ALA A 25 -14.30 -24.95 -20.93
CA ALA A 25 -13.42 -24.12 -20.10
C ALA A 25 -14.16 -22.83 -19.77
N TYR A 26 -13.89 -22.27 -18.59
CA TYR A 26 -14.60 -21.09 -18.10
C TYR A 26 -13.62 -20.07 -17.57
N MET A 27 -13.75 -18.82 -18.02
CA MET A 27 -13.13 -17.70 -17.34
C MET A 27 -14.00 -17.31 -16.15
N VAL A 28 -13.41 -16.94 -15.02
CA VAL A 28 -14.13 -16.67 -13.76
C VAL A 28 -13.51 -15.50 -12.99
N GLY A 29 -14.13 -15.11 -11.91
CA GLY A 29 -13.54 -14.19 -10.91
C GLY A 29 -13.44 -12.74 -11.36
N GLY A 30 -12.31 -12.12 -11.01
CA GLY A 30 -12.09 -10.67 -11.18
C GLY A 30 -12.17 -10.20 -12.64
N ALA A 31 -11.66 -10.97 -13.59
CA ALA A 31 -11.68 -10.62 -15.01
C ALA A 31 -13.10 -10.50 -15.57
N VAL A 32 -13.97 -11.46 -15.23
CA VAL A 32 -15.38 -11.45 -15.67
C VAL A 32 -16.13 -10.29 -15.03
N ARG A 33 -15.97 -10.11 -13.71
CA ARG A 33 -16.56 -8.99 -12.97
C ARG A 33 -16.17 -7.65 -13.54
N ASP A 34 -14.86 -7.43 -13.73
CA ASP A 34 -14.34 -6.14 -14.21
C ASP A 34 -14.78 -5.84 -15.63
N ALA A 35 -14.88 -6.86 -16.51
CA ALA A 35 -15.44 -6.71 -17.84
C ALA A 35 -16.92 -6.31 -17.82
N ILE A 36 -17.72 -6.90 -16.93
CA ILE A 36 -19.15 -6.54 -16.75
C ILE A 36 -19.29 -5.08 -16.28
N LEU A 37 -18.38 -4.62 -15.41
CA LEU A 37 -18.33 -3.24 -14.93
C LEU A 37 -17.74 -2.25 -15.97
N GLY A 38 -17.30 -2.72 -17.14
CA GLY A 38 -16.65 -1.90 -18.15
C GLY A 38 -15.28 -1.38 -17.76
N ARG A 39 -14.62 -2.03 -16.78
CA ARG A 39 -13.28 -1.68 -16.32
C ARG A 39 -12.23 -2.35 -17.21
N THR A 40 -11.28 -1.58 -17.69
CA THR A 40 -10.12 -2.09 -18.44
C THR A 40 -8.88 -2.01 -17.56
N ARG A 41 -7.99 -2.99 -17.70
CA ARG A 41 -6.69 -3.01 -17.02
C ARG A 41 -5.58 -3.10 -18.07
N GLU A 42 -4.48 -2.41 -17.85
CA GLU A 42 -3.28 -2.52 -18.69
C GLU A 42 -2.62 -3.90 -18.54
N TYR A 43 -2.67 -4.46 -17.33
CA TYR A 43 -2.19 -5.80 -17.03
C TYR A 43 -3.36 -6.76 -16.88
N LEU A 44 -3.39 -7.82 -17.69
CA LEU A 44 -4.47 -8.81 -17.66
C LEU A 44 -4.18 -9.87 -16.59
N ASP A 45 -5.15 -10.11 -15.73
CA ASP A 45 -5.15 -11.18 -14.73
C ASP A 45 -6.34 -12.09 -15.02
N LEU A 46 -6.06 -13.21 -15.67
CA LEU A 46 -7.07 -14.11 -16.24
C LEU A 46 -7.16 -15.38 -15.40
N ASP A 47 -8.33 -15.69 -14.87
CA ASP A 47 -8.60 -16.89 -14.09
C ASP A 47 -9.46 -17.88 -14.90
N PHE A 48 -8.97 -19.09 -15.10
CA PHE A 48 -9.67 -20.15 -15.80
C PHE A 48 -9.95 -21.34 -14.88
N VAL A 49 -11.18 -21.84 -14.97
CA VAL A 49 -11.60 -23.11 -14.37
C VAL A 49 -11.85 -24.10 -15.49
N ILE A 50 -11.25 -25.28 -15.38
CA ILE A 50 -11.38 -26.37 -16.35
C ILE A 50 -11.63 -27.71 -15.62
N PRO A 51 -12.42 -28.63 -16.20
CA PRO A 51 -12.86 -29.84 -15.50
C PRO A 51 -11.72 -30.74 -15.03
N SER A 52 -10.62 -30.81 -15.76
CA SER A 52 -9.49 -31.67 -15.42
C SER A 52 -8.19 -31.22 -16.07
N LYS A 53 -7.05 -31.66 -15.51
CA LYS A 53 -5.70 -31.46 -16.08
C LYS A 53 -5.26 -30.00 -16.21
N ALA A 54 -5.70 -29.12 -15.31
CA ALA A 54 -5.41 -27.69 -15.36
C ALA A 54 -3.89 -27.39 -15.41
N VAL A 55 -3.10 -28.05 -14.58
CA VAL A 55 -1.62 -27.90 -14.56
C VAL A 55 -1.01 -28.34 -15.91
N LYS A 56 -1.55 -29.38 -16.56
CA LYS A 56 -1.06 -29.85 -17.86
C LYS A 56 -1.36 -28.81 -18.96
N VAL A 57 -2.55 -28.21 -18.96
CA VAL A 57 -2.94 -27.15 -19.89
C VAL A 57 -2.05 -25.93 -19.70
N ALA A 58 -1.90 -25.45 -18.48
CA ALA A 58 -1.02 -24.32 -18.16
C ALA A 58 0.42 -24.55 -18.62
N ARG A 59 0.96 -25.75 -18.40
CA ARG A 59 2.32 -26.13 -18.83
C ARG A 59 2.46 -26.16 -20.35
N ALA A 60 1.45 -26.64 -21.06
CA ALA A 60 1.44 -26.67 -22.55
C ALA A 60 1.46 -25.23 -23.11
N ILE A 61 0.63 -24.34 -22.55
CA ILE A 61 0.59 -22.90 -22.92
C ILE A 61 1.94 -22.26 -22.65
N ALA A 62 2.47 -22.39 -21.42
CA ALA A 62 3.75 -21.80 -21.05
C ALA A 62 4.89 -22.25 -21.97
N ARG A 63 4.93 -23.55 -22.33
CA ARG A 63 5.93 -24.10 -23.23
C ARG A 63 5.81 -23.56 -24.66
N HIS A 64 4.59 -23.47 -25.18
CA HIS A 64 4.34 -22.99 -26.54
C HIS A 64 4.70 -21.52 -26.70
N TYR A 65 4.30 -20.67 -25.75
CA TYR A 65 4.54 -19.22 -25.79
C TYR A 65 5.84 -18.80 -25.15
N LYS A 66 6.69 -19.76 -24.69
CA LYS A 66 7.93 -19.49 -23.95
C LYS A 66 7.70 -18.57 -22.75
N ALA A 67 6.55 -18.71 -22.08
CA ALA A 67 6.13 -17.93 -20.93
C ALA A 67 6.57 -18.59 -19.61
N GLY A 68 6.59 -17.82 -18.53
CA GLY A 68 6.88 -18.35 -17.20
C GLY A 68 5.79 -19.34 -16.75
N PHE A 69 6.20 -20.39 -16.02
CA PHE A 69 5.30 -21.37 -15.43
C PHE A 69 5.55 -21.47 -13.92
N VAL A 70 4.47 -21.35 -13.13
CA VAL A 70 4.51 -21.50 -11.66
C VAL A 70 3.43 -22.50 -11.26
N LEU A 71 3.80 -23.54 -10.54
CA LEU A 71 2.85 -24.44 -9.87
C LEU A 71 2.46 -23.77 -8.54
N LEU A 72 1.21 -23.34 -8.42
CA LEU A 72 0.71 -22.66 -7.23
C LEU A 72 0.23 -23.65 -6.18
N ASP A 73 -0.51 -24.66 -6.58
CA ASP A 73 -1.04 -25.71 -5.72
C ASP A 73 -1.11 -27.03 -6.47
N ALA A 74 -0.33 -28.01 -6.04
CA ALA A 74 -0.27 -29.32 -6.68
C ALA A 74 -1.49 -30.18 -6.37
N GLU A 75 -2.06 -30.07 -5.16
CA GLU A 75 -3.21 -30.86 -4.72
C GLU A 75 -4.49 -30.38 -5.40
N ARG A 76 -4.71 -29.06 -5.43
CA ARG A 76 -5.85 -28.42 -6.08
C ARG A 76 -5.63 -28.25 -7.59
N GLN A 77 -4.51 -28.69 -8.12
CA GLN A 77 -4.17 -28.57 -9.54
C GLN A 77 -4.28 -27.13 -10.06
N ILE A 78 -3.62 -26.18 -9.36
CA ILE A 78 -3.60 -24.77 -9.73
C ILE A 78 -2.22 -24.38 -10.23
N ALA A 79 -2.14 -23.79 -11.42
CA ALA A 79 -0.90 -23.30 -12.00
C ALA A 79 -1.09 -21.95 -12.68
N ARG A 80 -0.04 -21.14 -12.67
CA ARG A 80 0.03 -19.80 -13.29
C ARG A 80 0.97 -19.82 -14.49
N VAL A 81 0.53 -19.18 -15.56
CA VAL A 81 1.38 -18.81 -16.69
C VAL A 81 1.63 -17.31 -16.65
N VAL A 82 2.89 -16.91 -16.73
CA VAL A 82 3.31 -15.51 -16.64
C VAL A 82 3.79 -15.02 -17.99
N PHE A 83 3.08 -14.06 -18.54
CA PHE A 83 3.41 -13.37 -19.79
C PHE A 83 3.97 -11.96 -19.48
N PRO A 84 4.58 -11.25 -20.45
CA PRO A 84 5.10 -9.89 -20.20
C PRO A 84 4.06 -8.88 -19.68
N HIS A 85 2.80 -8.98 -20.16
CA HIS A 85 1.73 -8.04 -19.82
C HIS A 85 0.46 -8.74 -19.30
N ALA A 86 0.58 -10.00 -18.87
CA ALA A 86 -0.55 -10.75 -18.36
C ALA A 86 -0.12 -11.91 -17.47
N THR A 87 -1.02 -12.31 -16.57
CA THR A 87 -1.00 -13.64 -15.95
C THR A 87 -2.26 -14.42 -16.34
N ALA A 88 -2.12 -15.73 -16.40
CA ALA A 88 -3.25 -16.62 -16.59
C ALA A 88 -3.17 -17.78 -15.58
N ASP A 89 -4.13 -17.86 -14.68
CA ASP A 89 -4.28 -18.92 -13.69
C ASP A 89 -5.23 -19.99 -14.22
N PHE A 90 -4.82 -21.21 -14.06
CA PHE A 90 -5.58 -22.38 -14.46
C PHE A 90 -5.82 -23.23 -13.22
N ALA A 91 -7.08 -23.33 -12.81
CA ALA A 91 -7.50 -24.15 -11.69
C ALA A 91 -8.36 -25.33 -12.20
N GLN A 92 -8.17 -26.48 -11.60
CA GLN A 92 -9.09 -27.57 -11.82
C GLN A 92 -10.41 -27.27 -11.11
N GLN A 93 -11.52 -27.52 -11.81
CA GLN A 93 -12.86 -27.36 -11.27
C GLN A 93 -13.01 -28.16 -9.97
N GLU A 94 -13.51 -27.53 -8.95
CA GLU A 94 -13.87 -28.19 -7.70
C GLU A 94 -15.30 -28.73 -7.78
N GLY A 95 -15.49 -29.98 -7.37
CA GLY A 95 -16.77 -30.68 -7.45
C GLY A 95 -17.12 -31.18 -8.87
N ASN A 96 -18.36 -31.59 -9.03
CA ASN A 96 -18.83 -32.31 -10.24
C ASN A 96 -19.35 -31.40 -11.34
N SER A 97 -19.51 -30.09 -11.07
CA SER A 97 -20.02 -29.13 -12.04
C SER A 97 -19.43 -27.73 -11.78
N LEU A 98 -19.47 -26.88 -12.82
CA LEU A 98 -19.12 -25.46 -12.68
C LEU A 98 -19.94 -24.77 -11.58
N GLU A 99 -21.21 -25.09 -11.46
CA GLU A 99 -22.10 -24.49 -10.48
C GLU A 99 -21.62 -24.77 -9.05
N VAL A 100 -21.17 -26.01 -8.76
CA VAL A 100 -20.57 -26.37 -7.47
C VAL A 100 -19.30 -25.54 -7.22
N ASP A 101 -18.46 -25.36 -8.21
CA ASP A 101 -17.25 -24.53 -8.10
C ASP A 101 -17.59 -23.06 -7.79
N LEU A 102 -18.60 -22.50 -8.47
CA LEU A 102 -19.04 -21.12 -8.25
C LEU A 102 -19.64 -20.93 -6.85
N HIS A 103 -20.37 -21.92 -6.32
CA HIS A 103 -20.94 -21.88 -4.97
C HIS A 103 -19.91 -21.93 -3.84
N ARG A 104 -18.63 -22.24 -4.12
CA ARG A 104 -17.55 -22.24 -3.12
C ARG A 104 -16.73 -20.95 -3.10
N ARG A 105 -17.08 -19.97 -3.93
CA ARG A 105 -16.37 -18.69 -3.99
C ARG A 105 -16.70 -17.79 -2.80
N ASP A 106 -15.95 -16.70 -2.67
CA ASP A 106 -16.11 -15.73 -1.61
C ASP A 106 -17.41 -14.93 -1.74
N PHE A 107 -17.58 -14.21 -2.86
CA PHE A 107 -18.69 -13.29 -3.09
C PHE A 107 -19.38 -13.57 -4.42
N THR A 108 -20.68 -13.29 -4.51
CA THR A 108 -21.52 -13.50 -5.70
C THR A 108 -20.95 -12.79 -6.93
N VAL A 109 -20.43 -11.59 -6.76
CA VAL A 109 -19.79 -10.79 -7.84
C VAL A 109 -18.53 -11.44 -8.43
N ASN A 110 -17.92 -12.39 -7.75
CA ASN A 110 -16.76 -13.17 -8.22
C ASN A 110 -17.17 -14.59 -8.66
N ALA A 111 -18.45 -14.94 -8.49
CA ALA A 111 -18.99 -16.25 -8.82
C ALA A 111 -19.77 -16.24 -10.16
N ILE A 112 -19.35 -15.39 -11.07
CA ILE A 112 -19.83 -15.29 -12.45
C ILE A 112 -18.78 -15.93 -13.36
N ALA A 113 -19.21 -16.77 -14.29
CA ALA A 113 -18.35 -17.42 -15.26
C ALA A 113 -18.68 -16.98 -16.70
N TYR A 114 -17.68 -17.02 -17.57
CA TYR A 114 -17.81 -16.80 -18.99
C TYR A 114 -17.24 -18.02 -19.74
N ASN A 115 -18.05 -18.62 -20.60
CA ASN A 115 -17.61 -19.68 -21.49
C ASN A 115 -17.10 -19.06 -22.80
N PRO A 116 -15.79 -19.10 -23.10
CA PRO A 116 -15.24 -18.47 -24.29
C PRO A 116 -15.57 -19.20 -25.59
N HIS A 117 -15.95 -20.49 -25.55
CA HIS A 117 -16.32 -21.27 -26.72
C HIS A 117 -17.75 -20.98 -27.17
N THR A 118 -18.69 -20.80 -26.23
CA THR A 118 -20.11 -20.49 -26.53
C THR A 118 -20.43 -19.00 -26.39
N GLN A 119 -19.53 -18.23 -25.83
CA GLN A 119 -19.69 -16.79 -25.51
C GLN A 119 -20.85 -16.52 -24.51
N GLU A 120 -21.15 -17.49 -23.68
CA GLU A 120 -22.22 -17.41 -22.67
C GLU A 120 -21.66 -16.97 -21.31
N ILE A 121 -22.47 -16.18 -20.60
CA ILE A 121 -22.23 -15.84 -19.20
C ILE A 121 -23.12 -16.73 -18.35
N ILE A 122 -22.54 -17.35 -17.33
CA ILE A 122 -23.18 -18.27 -16.42
C ILE A 122 -23.14 -17.63 -15.01
N ASP A 123 -24.30 -17.31 -14.47
CA ASP A 123 -24.45 -16.60 -13.21
C ASP A 123 -25.54 -17.24 -12.33
N PRO A 124 -25.24 -18.36 -11.68
CA PRO A 124 -26.22 -19.08 -10.88
C PRO A 124 -26.58 -18.35 -9.57
N LEU A 125 -25.77 -17.40 -9.13
CA LEU A 125 -25.87 -16.71 -7.84
C LEU A 125 -26.33 -15.25 -7.94
N GLN A 126 -26.78 -14.84 -9.13
CA GLN A 126 -27.25 -13.47 -9.40
C GLN A 126 -26.19 -12.37 -9.09
N GLY A 127 -24.91 -12.71 -9.27
CA GLY A 127 -23.80 -11.77 -9.08
C GLY A 127 -23.88 -10.55 -10.00
N TYR A 128 -24.47 -10.70 -11.19
CA TYR A 128 -24.74 -9.59 -12.11
C TYR A 128 -25.67 -8.55 -11.50
N LEU A 129 -26.71 -8.97 -10.78
CA LEU A 129 -27.62 -8.05 -10.07
C LEU A 129 -26.89 -7.31 -8.96
N ASP A 130 -26.07 -8.00 -8.17
CA ASP A 130 -25.27 -7.41 -7.12
C ASP A 130 -24.23 -6.41 -7.71
N LEU A 131 -23.65 -6.70 -8.88
CA LEU A 131 -22.78 -5.76 -9.60
C LEU A 131 -23.51 -4.47 -10.00
N GLN A 132 -24.74 -4.58 -10.49
CA GLN A 132 -25.55 -3.41 -10.86
C GLN A 132 -25.94 -2.56 -9.66
N GLN A 133 -26.18 -3.17 -8.53
CA GLN A 133 -26.59 -2.52 -7.28
C GLN A 133 -25.41 -2.00 -6.44
N GLY A 134 -24.17 -2.36 -6.81
CA GLY A 134 -22.98 -2.02 -6.03
C GLY A 134 -22.94 -2.73 -4.66
N ILE A 135 -23.40 -3.97 -4.59
CA ILE A 135 -23.48 -4.76 -3.37
C ILE A 135 -22.41 -5.86 -3.38
N LEU A 136 -21.70 -6.01 -2.27
CA LEU A 136 -20.82 -7.13 -1.99
C LEU A 136 -21.53 -8.12 -1.06
N ARG A 137 -21.97 -9.24 -1.62
CA ARG A 137 -22.71 -10.30 -0.95
C ARG A 137 -21.87 -11.57 -0.89
N MET A 138 -21.75 -12.19 0.29
CA MET A 138 -21.13 -13.51 0.43
C MET A 138 -21.95 -14.58 -0.31
N VAL A 139 -21.30 -15.58 -0.84
CA VAL A 139 -21.99 -16.77 -1.37
C VAL A 139 -22.59 -17.57 -0.23
N SER A 140 -21.82 -17.83 0.83
CA SER A 140 -22.28 -18.44 2.08
C SER A 140 -21.33 -18.12 3.22
N SER A 141 -21.82 -18.18 4.47
CA SER A 141 -20.98 -18.04 5.65
C SER A 141 -19.96 -19.18 5.79
N ALA A 142 -20.33 -20.39 5.38
CA ALA A 142 -19.40 -21.53 5.37
C ALA A 142 -18.17 -21.28 4.50
N ASN A 143 -18.33 -20.62 3.36
CA ASN A 143 -17.19 -20.28 2.49
C ASN A 143 -16.24 -19.25 3.14
N LEU A 144 -16.79 -18.32 3.94
CA LEU A 144 -15.97 -17.37 4.70
C LEU A 144 -15.21 -18.06 5.83
N GLU A 145 -15.80 -19.09 6.43
CA GLU A 145 -15.19 -19.91 7.48
C GLU A 145 -14.10 -20.84 6.92
N ASP A 146 -14.29 -21.42 5.73
CA ASP A 146 -13.33 -22.31 5.04
C ASP A 146 -11.99 -21.59 4.74
N ASP A 147 -12.03 -20.32 4.33
CA ASP A 147 -10.83 -19.48 4.16
C ASP A 147 -11.08 -18.12 4.82
N PRO A 148 -10.70 -17.96 6.11
CA PRO A 148 -10.96 -16.72 6.84
C PRO A 148 -10.29 -15.47 6.26
N LEU A 149 -9.33 -15.59 5.34
CA LEU A 149 -8.83 -14.44 4.60
C LEU A 149 -9.94 -13.73 3.82
N ARG A 150 -10.98 -14.45 3.41
CA ARG A 150 -12.14 -13.89 2.71
C ARG A 150 -12.85 -12.80 3.52
N LEU A 151 -12.75 -12.83 4.86
CA LEU A 151 -13.25 -11.79 5.74
C LEU A 151 -12.59 -10.43 5.42
N MET A 152 -11.25 -10.38 5.36
CA MET A 152 -10.51 -9.17 4.99
C MET A 152 -10.68 -8.81 3.51
N ARG A 153 -10.75 -9.83 2.63
CA ARG A 153 -11.04 -9.62 1.20
C ARG A 153 -12.36 -8.88 0.97
N GLY A 154 -13.36 -9.09 1.84
CA GLY A 154 -14.64 -8.38 1.79
C GLY A 154 -14.45 -6.87 1.86
N TYR A 155 -13.74 -6.38 2.86
CA TYR A 155 -13.45 -4.96 3.01
C TYR A 155 -12.58 -4.41 1.88
N ARG A 156 -11.53 -5.15 1.49
CA ARG A 156 -10.69 -4.74 0.36
C ARG A 156 -11.49 -4.62 -0.94
N GLN A 157 -12.33 -5.59 -1.26
CA GLN A 157 -13.12 -5.56 -2.49
C GLN A 157 -14.19 -4.47 -2.45
N ALA A 158 -14.84 -4.26 -1.30
CA ALA A 158 -15.78 -3.15 -1.12
C ALA A 158 -15.09 -1.80 -1.39
N ALA A 159 -13.89 -1.58 -0.82
CA ALA A 159 -13.09 -0.39 -1.09
C ALA A 159 -12.73 -0.22 -2.57
N GLN A 160 -12.21 -1.29 -3.19
CA GLN A 160 -11.73 -1.24 -4.58
C GLN A 160 -12.86 -1.09 -5.61
N LEU A 161 -14.02 -1.64 -5.32
CA LEU A 161 -15.18 -1.60 -6.21
C LEU A 161 -16.05 -0.36 -5.97
N GLY A 162 -15.95 0.28 -4.81
CA GLY A 162 -16.87 1.31 -4.36
C GLY A 162 -18.25 0.73 -4.00
N PHE A 163 -18.27 -0.51 -3.50
CA PHE A 163 -19.50 -1.23 -3.17
C PHE A 163 -19.78 -1.18 -1.67
N THR A 164 -21.04 -1.38 -1.31
CA THR A 164 -21.47 -1.60 0.07
C THR A 164 -21.49 -3.09 0.39
N ILE A 165 -21.05 -3.45 1.60
CA ILE A 165 -21.20 -4.84 2.07
C ILE A 165 -22.66 -5.05 2.51
N GLU A 166 -23.26 -6.13 2.02
CA GLU A 166 -24.62 -6.51 2.44
C GLU A 166 -24.67 -6.74 3.96
N PRO A 167 -25.75 -6.29 4.65
CA PRO A 167 -25.83 -6.41 6.12
C PRO A 167 -25.68 -7.84 6.66
N ALA A 168 -26.25 -8.86 5.98
CA ALA A 168 -26.08 -10.25 6.38
C ALA A 168 -24.63 -10.74 6.20
N THR A 169 -23.98 -10.29 5.14
CA THR A 169 -22.55 -10.55 4.88
C THR A 169 -21.67 -9.92 5.97
N GLN A 170 -21.92 -8.66 6.34
CA GLN A 170 -21.17 -8.01 7.41
C GLN A 170 -21.41 -8.67 8.77
N ALA A 171 -22.64 -9.09 9.08
CA ALA A 171 -22.94 -9.84 10.29
C ALA A 171 -22.18 -11.18 10.34
N ALA A 172 -22.10 -11.90 9.21
CA ALA A 172 -21.31 -13.13 9.11
C ALA A 172 -19.80 -12.85 9.30
N ILE A 173 -19.26 -11.80 8.68
CA ILE A 173 -17.86 -11.40 8.88
C ILE A 173 -17.58 -11.14 10.36
N ARG A 174 -18.42 -10.37 11.04
CA ARG A 174 -18.28 -10.07 12.47
C ARG A 174 -18.34 -11.32 13.34
N SER A 175 -19.25 -12.24 13.06
CA SER A 175 -19.38 -13.50 13.83
C SER A 175 -18.18 -14.42 13.67
N LEU A 176 -17.51 -14.38 12.51
CA LEU A 176 -16.33 -15.18 12.17
C LEU A 176 -15.00 -14.46 12.40
N ALA A 177 -15.01 -13.22 12.91
CA ALA A 177 -13.81 -12.37 13.00
C ALA A 177 -12.64 -13.04 13.74
N SER A 178 -12.91 -13.83 14.80
CA SER A 178 -11.87 -14.54 15.54
C SER A 178 -11.09 -15.55 14.70
N HIS A 179 -11.68 -16.08 13.62
CA HIS A 179 -11.03 -17.04 12.74
C HIS A 179 -9.88 -16.43 11.92
N ILE A 180 -9.82 -15.10 11.77
CA ILE A 180 -8.76 -14.44 11.02
C ILE A 180 -7.36 -14.71 11.63
N SER A 181 -7.28 -14.98 12.92
CA SER A 181 -6.04 -15.34 13.60
C SER A 181 -5.41 -16.66 13.12
N LYS A 182 -6.18 -17.51 12.43
CA LYS A 182 -5.69 -18.76 11.82
C LYS A 182 -5.00 -18.51 10.47
N VAL A 183 -5.16 -17.32 9.90
CA VAL A 183 -4.56 -16.96 8.61
C VAL A 183 -3.14 -16.47 8.83
N ALA A 184 -2.21 -16.92 8.00
CA ALA A 184 -0.84 -16.45 8.03
C ALA A 184 -0.76 -14.93 7.85
N ALA A 185 0.03 -14.25 8.69
CA ALA A 185 0.09 -12.79 8.78
C ALA A 185 0.43 -12.12 7.45
N GLU A 186 1.30 -12.73 6.64
CA GLU A 186 1.69 -12.21 5.32
C GLU A 186 0.51 -12.13 4.34
N ARG A 187 -0.48 -13.05 4.43
CA ARG A 187 -1.68 -13.00 3.59
C ARG A 187 -2.59 -11.85 4.01
N VAL A 188 -2.79 -11.67 5.33
CA VAL A 188 -3.60 -10.58 5.88
C VAL A 188 -2.97 -9.23 5.62
N ARG A 189 -1.65 -9.12 5.78
CA ARG A 189 -0.88 -7.91 5.47
C ARG A 189 -1.11 -7.40 4.05
N VAL A 190 -1.18 -8.31 3.07
CA VAL A 190 -1.43 -7.93 1.66
C VAL A 190 -2.80 -7.27 1.51
N GLU A 191 -3.84 -7.82 2.13
CA GLU A 191 -5.20 -7.25 2.10
C GLU A 191 -5.24 -5.87 2.77
N ILE A 192 -4.59 -5.73 3.93
CA ILE A 192 -4.46 -4.46 4.66
C ILE A 192 -3.66 -3.45 3.83
N GLY A 193 -2.57 -3.85 3.19
CA GLY A 193 -1.76 -2.99 2.34
C GLY A 193 -2.57 -2.33 1.22
N TYR A 194 -3.47 -3.06 0.58
CA TYR A 194 -4.39 -2.49 -0.42
C TYR A 194 -5.35 -1.45 0.17
N LEU A 195 -5.80 -1.65 1.42
CA LEU A 195 -6.68 -0.70 2.09
C LEU A 195 -5.94 0.57 2.53
N LEU A 196 -4.70 0.42 2.99
CA LEU A 196 -3.87 1.56 3.41
C LEU A 196 -3.34 2.40 2.24
N ALA A 197 -3.26 1.84 1.03
CA ALA A 197 -2.66 2.49 -0.13
C ALA A 197 -3.41 3.74 -0.63
N ASN A 198 -4.67 3.92 -0.24
CA ASN A 198 -5.49 5.07 -0.68
C ASN A 198 -6.54 5.47 0.37
N SER A 199 -7.13 6.66 0.20
CA SER A 199 -8.13 7.21 1.12
C SER A 199 -9.45 6.43 1.14
N GLN A 200 -9.81 5.78 0.03
CA GLN A 200 -11.04 4.99 -0.04
C GLN A 200 -10.98 3.73 0.84
N GLY A 201 -9.78 3.27 1.19
CA GLY A 201 -9.58 2.14 2.09
C GLY A 201 -9.79 2.46 3.57
N THR A 202 -9.62 3.73 3.99
CA THR A 202 -9.68 4.13 5.40
C THR A 202 -11.01 3.84 6.08
N PRO A 203 -12.18 4.14 5.52
CA PRO A 203 -13.46 3.76 6.13
C PRO A 203 -13.58 2.24 6.34
N TRP A 204 -13.01 1.45 5.45
CA TRP A 204 -13.04 -0.01 5.52
C TRP A 204 -12.05 -0.59 6.53
N ILE A 205 -10.91 0.07 6.76
CA ILE A 205 -10.02 -0.24 7.89
C ILE A 205 -10.76 0.00 9.20
N THR A 206 -11.47 1.12 9.31
CA THR A 206 -12.30 1.42 10.49
C THR A 206 -13.35 0.35 10.72
N SER A 207 -14.12 -0.01 9.70
CA SER A 207 -15.13 -1.09 9.80
C SER A 207 -14.50 -2.44 10.15
N ALA A 208 -13.36 -2.79 9.56
CA ALA A 208 -12.66 -4.04 9.86
C ALA A 208 -12.14 -4.08 11.32
N TRP A 209 -11.72 -2.93 11.85
CA TRP A 209 -11.34 -2.80 13.26
C TRP A 209 -12.54 -2.92 14.19
N GLU A 210 -13.65 -2.24 13.91
CA GLU A 210 -14.91 -2.30 14.68
C GLU A 210 -15.50 -3.72 14.69
N ASP A 211 -15.35 -4.44 13.59
CA ASP A 211 -15.80 -5.83 13.44
C ASP A 211 -14.79 -6.87 14.02
N GLY A 212 -13.67 -6.39 14.62
CA GLY A 212 -12.71 -7.22 15.36
C GLY A 212 -11.64 -7.92 14.53
N LEU A 213 -11.57 -7.67 13.21
CA LEU A 213 -10.63 -8.36 12.32
C LEU A 213 -9.17 -7.89 12.50
N LEU A 214 -8.94 -6.68 12.96
CA LEU A 214 -7.59 -6.13 13.12
C LEU A 214 -6.98 -6.40 14.50
N ALA A 215 -7.77 -6.76 15.49
CA ALA A 215 -7.32 -6.96 16.86
C ALA A 215 -6.18 -7.99 17.02
N PRO A 216 -6.12 -9.12 16.28
CA PRO A 216 -5.00 -10.05 16.38
C PRO A 216 -3.67 -9.51 15.84
N PHE A 217 -3.71 -8.51 14.95
CA PHE A 217 -2.56 -8.00 14.22
C PHE A 217 -2.07 -6.66 14.76
N PHE A 218 -2.98 -5.76 15.13
CA PHE A 218 -2.67 -4.42 15.63
C PHE A 218 -3.22 -4.24 17.04
N LYS A 219 -2.53 -4.84 18.01
CA LYS A 219 -2.94 -4.88 19.42
C LYS A 219 -2.99 -3.49 20.07
N ASN A 220 -2.22 -2.54 19.54
CA ASN A 220 -2.14 -1.17 20.02
C ASN A 220 -3.04 -0.19 19.27
N ALA A 221 -3.74 -0.64 18.20
CA ALA A 221 -4.68 0.20 17.48
C ALA A 221 -5.91 0.52 18.33
N THR A 222 -6.20 1.81 18.45
CA THR A 222 -7.31 2.35 19.22
C THR A 222 -8.24 3.17 18.33
N ARG A 223 -9.36 3.65 18.87
CA ARG A 223 -10.22 4.60 18.16
C ARG A 223 -9.47 5.87 17.76
N GLU A 224 -8.53 6.34 18.58
CA GLU A 224 -7.67 7.47 18.26
C GLU A 224 -6.76 7.16 17.05
N SER A 225 -6.24 5.95 16.96
CA SER A 225 -5.47 5.51 15.77
C SER A 225 -6.27 5.64 14.48
N LEU A 226 -7.56 5.32 14.50
CA LEU A 226 -8.45 5.45 13.33
C LEU A 226 -8.73 6.91 12.98
N ILE A 227 -8.85 7.78 13.98
CA ILE A 227 -8.99 9.24 13.78
C ILE A 227 -7.71 9.78 13.12
N LYS A 228 -6.54 9.39 13.63
CA LYS A 228 -5.23 9.76 13.06
C LYS A 228 -5.09 9.28 11.61
N LEU A 229 -5.53 8.06 11.33
CA LEU A 229 -5.51 7.47 9.99
C LEU A 229 -6.36 8.28 9.00
N ALA A 230 -7.56 8.70 9.40
CA ALA A 230 -8.41 9.58 8.59
C ALA A 230 -7.80 10.99 8.42
N ALA A 231 -7.13 11.50 9.45
CA ALA A 231 -6.42 12.78 9.36
C ALA A 231 -5.24 12.73 8.38
N VAL A 232 -4.56 11.58 8.27
CA VAL A 232 -3.50 11.36 7.26
C VAL A 232 -4.06 11.50 5.84
N ASP A 233 -5.25 10.97 5.55
CA ASP A 233 -5.87 11.13 4.23
C ASP A 233 -6.20 12.60 3.91
N ASN A 234 -6.73 13.34 4.90
CA ASN A 234 -7.02 14.76 4.75
C ASN A 234 -5.73 15.57 4.54
N ALA A 235 -4.68 15.28 5.30
CA ALA A 235 -3.37 15.90 5.14
C ALA A 235 -2.75 15.59 3.77
N ALA A 236 -2.83 14.34 3.32
CA ALA A 236 -2.33 13.94 2.00
C ALA A 236 -3.05 14.67 0.86
N ALA A 237 -4.37 14.83 0.94
CA ALA A 237 -5.14 15.58 -0.02
C ALA A 237 -4.72 17.06 -0.06
N LEU A 238 -4.54 17.69 1.10
CA LEU A 238 -4.10 19.06 1.25
C LEU A 238 -2.68 19.26 0.71
N LEU A 239 -1.75 18.37 1.05
CA LEU A 239 -0.38 18.39 0.56
C LEU A 239 -0.33 18.20 -0.96
N THR A 240 -1.13 17.30 -1.51
CA THR A 240 -1.20 17.07 -2.96
C THR A 240 -1.72 18.31 -3.71
N GLN A 241 -2.69 19.03 -3.14
CA GLN A 241 -3.23 20.25 -3.71
C GLN A 241 -2.18 21.37 -3.78
N ASN A 242 -1.32 21.51 -2.76
CA ASN A 242 -0.31 22.55 -2.67
C ASN A 242 1.04 22.15 -3.31
N TRP A 243 1.39 20.87 -3.27
CA TRP A 243 2.65 20.30 -3.79
C TRP A 243 2.35 19.01 -4.54
N GLN A 244 2.02 19.10 -5.82
CA GLN A 244 1.68 17.92 -6.66
C GLN A 244 2.80 16.87 -6.67
N GLN A 245 4.06 17.29 -6.67
CA GLN A 245 5.21 16.39 -6.65
C GLN A 245 5.26 15.57 -5.35
N LEU A 246 5.02 16.20 -4.19
CA LEU A 246 4.95 15.48 -2.91
C LEU A 246 3.77 14.51 -2.87
N GLY A 247 2.62 14.94 -3.42
CA GLY A 247 1.44 14.08 -3.58
C GLY A 247 1.73 12.85 -4.45
N ALA A 248 2.48 13.02 -5.55
CA ALA A 248 2.90 11.90 -6.40
C ALA A 248 3.83 10.95 -5.64
N GLN A 249 4.81 11.46 -4.91
CA GLN A 249 5.71 10.66 -4.09
C GLN A 249 4.98 9.85 -3.01
N LEU A 250 3.93 10.41 -2.38
CA LEU A 250 3.10 9.66 -1.42
C LEU A 250 2.44 8.43 -2.04
N GLN A 251 2.18 8.43 -3.35
CA GLN A 251 1.59 7.30 -4.07
C GLN A 251 2.63 6.32 -4.62
N GLU A 252 3.92 6.64 -4.56
CA GLU A 252 4.97 5.73 -4.98
C GLU A 252 5.09 4.53 -4.03
N TYR A 253 5.41 3.38 -4.62
CA TYR A 253 5.67 2.18 -3.82
C TYR A 253 7.02 2.28 -3.11
N VAL A 254 7.07 1.79 -1.88
CA VAL A 254 8.31 1.70 -1.08
C VAL A 254 9.39 0.90 -1.81
N ARG A 255 8.99 -0.10 -2.61
CA ARG A 255 9.82 -0.88 -3.55
C ARG A 255 8.94 -1.50 -4.63
N ASP A 256 9.51 -1.79 -5.80
CA ASP A 256 8.83 -2.35 -6.99
C ASP A 256 7.97 -3.59 -6.72
N ARG A 257 8.34 -4.44 -5.76
CA ARG A 257 7.63 -5.67 -5.44
C ARG A 257 6.71 -5.58 -4.24
N ILE A 258 6.67 -4.42 -3.59
CA ILE A 258 5.88 -4.16 -2.38
C ILE A 258 4.73 -3.25 -2.75
N LYS A 259 3.48 -3.66 -2.45
CA LYS A 259 2.28 -2.87 -2.76
C LYS A 259 1.98 -1.77 -1.74
N THR A 260 2.90 -1.51 -0.82
CA THR A 260 2.79 -0.46 0.19
C THR A 260 3.36 0.85 -0.37
N THR A 261 2.55 1.90 -0.36
CA THR A 261 2.94 3.26 -0.76
C THR A 261 3.50 4.04 0.43
N TRP A 262 4.12 5.19 0.20
CA TRP A 262 4.54 6.08 1.30
C TRP A 262 3.34 6.61 2.10
N LEU A 263 2.19 6.83 1.46
CA LEU A 263 0.94 7.10 2.17
C LEU A 263 0.54 5.91 3.05
N GLY A 264 0.68 4.69 2.54
CA GLY A 264 0.44 3.47 3.31
C GLY A 264 1.37 3.33 4.52
N ILE A 265 2.64 3.75 4.41
CA ILE A 265 3.58 3.82 5.55
C ILE A 265 3.09 4.78 6.62
N ALA A 266 2.68 5.99 6.24
CA ALA A 266 2.15 6.96 7.19
C ALA A 266 0.90 6.43 7.92
N LYS A 267 -0.01 5.80 7.19
CA LYS A 267 -1.21 5.18 7.78
C LYS A 267 -0.85 4.00 8.69
N LEU A 268 0.11 3.18 8.30
CA LEU A 268 0.56 2.04 9.09
C LEU A 268 1.17 2.52 10.42
N ALA A 269 1.90 3.64 10.41
CA ALA A 269 2.42 4.26 11.61
C ALA A 269 1.34 4.67 12.63
N CYS A 270 0.10 4.92 12.18
CA CYS A 270 -1.03 5.19 13.07
C CYS A 270 -1.59 3.95 13.76
N LEU A 271 -1.36 2.75 13.21
CA LEU A 271 -1.94 1.49 13.70
C LEU A 271 -1.02 0.72 14.67
N VAL A 272 0.28 0.94 14.60
CA VAL A 272 1.29 0.28 15.44
C VAL A 272 1.57 1.10 16.71
N ASN A 273 2.39 0.55 17.61
CA ASN A 273 2.84 1.27 18.78
C ASN A 273 3.55 2.59 18.38
N PRO A 274 3.26 3.73 19.04
CA PRO A 274 3.93 5.00 18.73
C PRO A 274 5.42 5.03 19.09
N ASN A 275 5.91 4.12 19.95
CA ASN A 275 7.33 3.94 20.18
C ASN A 275 7.97 3.19 19.00
N PRO A 276 9.02 3.74 18.33
CA PRO A 276 9.62 3.14 17.14
C PRO A 276 10.18 1.74 17.38
N GLU A 277 10.76 1.46 18.54
CA GLU A 277 11.36 0.17 18.87
C GLU A 277 10.28 -0.90 19.05
N LEU A 278 9.17 -0.56 19.71
CA LEU A 278 8.04 -1.47 19.87
C LEU A 278 7.29 -1.68 18.54
N ALA A 279 7.16 -0.63 17.72
CA ALA A 279 6.61 -0.73 16.37
C ALA A 279 7.44 -1.68 15.48
N GLU A 280 8.77 -1.64 15.59
CA GLU A 280 9.66 -2.56 14.87
C GLU A 280 9.35 -4.02 15.20
N ILE A 281 9.19 -4.33 16.50
CA ILE A 281 8.84 -5.69 16.96
C ILE A 281 7.49 -6.13 16.39
N GLU A 282 6.45 -5.29 16.52
CA GLU A 282 5.12 -5.59 15.97
C GLU A 282 5.15 -5.85 14.46
N LEU A 283 5.85 -5.01 13.72
CA LEU A 283 5.93 -5.14 12.26
C LEU A 283 6.73 -6.38 11.82
N HIS A 284 7.72 -6.80 12.60
CA HIS A 284 8.41 -8.07 12.38
C HIS A 284 7.49 -9.27 12.60
N GLU A 285 6.67 -9.27 13.67
CA GLU A 285 5.66 -10.31 13.91
C GLU A 285 4.64 -10.39 12.76
N LEU A 286 4.30 -9.25 12.16
CA LEU A 286 3.40 -9.13 11.02
C LEU A 286 4.08 -9.38 9.67
N THR A 287 5.34 -9.80 9.67
CA THR A 287 6.12 -10.15 8.48
C THR A 287 6.29 -9.00 7.46
N TYR A 288 6.27 -7.74 7.91
CA TYR A 288 6.58 -6.61 7.05
C TYR A 288 8.05 -6.66 6.58
N SER A 289 8.30 -6.12 5.40
CA SER A 289 9.66 -6.06 4.86
C SER A 289 10.53 -5.06 5.62
N ARG A 290 11.85 -5.24 5.59
CA ARG A 290 12.81 -4.30 6.20
C ARG A 290 12.60 -2.85 5.73
N ALA A 291 12.18 -2.66 4.47
CA ALA A 291 11.95 -1.32 3.93
C ALA A 291 10.69 -0.67 4.52
N GLU A 292 9.61 -1.44 4.69
CA GLU A 292 8.38 -0.97 5.33
C GLU A 292 8.62 -0.67 6.81
N ILE A 293 9.30 -1.57 7.52
CA ILE A 293 9.67 -1.40 8.93
C ILE A 293 10.50 -0.12 9.10
N ARG A 294 11.58 0.03 8.30
CA ARG A 294 12.40 1.25 8.32
C ARG A 294 11.56 2.51 8.03
N GLY A 295 10.66 2.44 7.06
CA GLY A 295 9.78 3.57 6.73
C GLY A 295 8.94 4.02 7.92
N VAL A 296 8.26 3.07 8.59
CA VAL A 296 7.41 3.35 9.75
C VAL A 296 8.23 3.85 10.93
N THR A 297 9.30 3.14 11.30
CA THR A 297 10.11 3.49 12.47
C THR A 297 10.83 4.83 12.31
N THR A 298 11.33 5.13 11.09
CA THR A 298 11.90 6.44 10.78
C THR A 298 10.86 7.56 10.90
N ALA A 299 9.67 7.36 10.32
CA ALA A 299 8.61 8.37 10.40
C ALA A 299 8.19 8.62 11.85
N LEU A 300 8.02 7.58 12.68
CA LEU A 300 7.69 7.71 14.10
C LEU A 300 8.80 8.41 14.89
N LYS A 301 10.08 8.10 14.60
CA LYS A 301 11.24 8.70 15.28
C LYS A 301 11.37 10.19 14.98
N LEU A 302 11.09 10.61 13.75
CA LEU A 302 11.26 11.99 13.31
C LEU A 302 10.04 12.87 13.58
N LEU A 303 8.86 12.27 13.78
CA LEU A 303 7.63 13.00 14.02
C LEU A 303 7.71 14.03 15.18
N PRO A 304 8.32 13.73 16.35
CA PRO A 304 8.46 14.73 17.42
C PRO A 304 9.31 15.94 17.02
N GLN A 305 10.33 15.75 16.16
CA GLN A 305 11.17 16.85 15.70
C GLN A 305 10.39 17.83 14.80
N LEU A 306 9.47 17.29 14.00
CA LEU A 306 8.61 18.08 13.12
C LEU A 306 7.49 18.83 13.87
N GLN A 307 7.20 18.48 15.10
CA GLN A 307 6.25 19.22 15.96
C GLN A 307 6.87 20.51 16.56
N GLY A 308 8.20 20.60 16.59
CA GLY A 308 8.93 21.83 16.91
C GLY A 308 9.20 22.64 15.65
N LEU A 309 8.48 23.76 15.47
CA LEU A 309 8.47 24.52 14.20
C LEU A 309 9.71 25.38 13.97
N ASP A 310 10.50 25.66 14.98
CA ASP A 310 11.68 26.54 14.91
C ASP A 310 12.96 25.68 14.86
N MET A 311 13.26 25.18 13.64
CA MET A 311 14.42 24.35 13.39
C MET A 311 15.56 25.17 12.77
N SER A 312 16.75 25.12 13.38
CA SER A 312 17.98 25.63 12.77
C SER A 312 18.33 24.90 11.48
N LEU A 313 19.17 25.49 10.64
CA LEU A 313 19.64 24.82 9.40
C LEU A 313 20.32 23.48 9.69
N ARG A 314 21.04 23.39 10.80
CA ARG A 314 21.67 22.15 11.28
C ARG A 314 20.64 21.07 11.59
N GLU A 315 19.57 21.39 12.31
CA GLU A 315 18.50 20.44 12.64
C GLU A 315 17.75 20.00 11.39
N GLN A 316 17.46 20.93 10.45
CA GLN A 316 16.86 20.61 9.16
C GLN A 316 17.76 19.68 8.34
N TYR A 317 19.07 19.91 8.30
CA TYR A 317 20.03 19.04 7.61
C TYR A 317 19.95 17.60 8.16
N PHE A 318 19.99 17.42 9.47
CA PHE A 318 19.88 16.08 10.08
C PHE A 318 18.50 15.45 9.87
N LEU A 319 17.44 16.26 9.93
CA LEU A 319 16.10 15.78 9.62
C LEU A 319 16.03 15.17 8.21
N PHE A 320 16.50 15.89 7.19
CA PHE A 320 16.48 15.38 5.81
C PHE A 320 17.42 14.20 5.62
N HIS A 321 18.61 14.25 6.21
CA HIS A 321 19.56 13.13 6.18
C HIS A 321 18.98 11.85 6.79
N ASP A 322 18.27 11.94 7.91
CA ASP A 322 17.68 10.79 8.59
C ASP A 322 16.38 10.32 7.91
N ALA A 323 15.58 11.27 7.42
CA ALA A 323 14.34 10.97 6.71
C ALA A 323 14.59 10.36 5.32
N ASP A 324 15.53 10.92 4.54
CA ASP A 324 15.82 10.49 3.17
C ASP A 324 14.50 10.34 2.37
N ILE A 325 14.30 9.23 1.69
CA ILE A 325 13.09 8.92 0.93
C ILE A 325 11.81 8.76 1.78
N VAL A 326 11.92 8.68 3.11
CA VAL A 326 10.78 8.58 4.04
C VAL A 326 10.14 9.94 4.32
N PHE A 327 10.80 11.06 3.97
CA PHE A 327 10.31 12.40 4.24
C PHE A 327 8.85 12.64 3.87
N PRO A 328 8.32 12.22 2.70
CA PRO A 328 6.91 12.40 2.36
C PRO A 328 5.95 11.79 3.39
N ALA A 329 6.25 10.57 3.86
CA ALA A 329 5.44 9.90 4.88
C ALA A 329 5.52 10.61 6.23
N THR A 330 6.70 11.12 6.60
CA THR A 330 6.90 11.85 7.85
C THR A 330 6.19 13.21 7.83
N ALA A 331 6.28 13.92 6.69
CA ALA A 331 5.62 15.21 6.51
C ALA A 331 4.10 15.11 6.59
N VAL A 332 3.49 14.11 5.93
CA VAL A 332 2.03 13.93 5.98
C VAL A 332 1.54 13.57 7.38
N LEU A 333 2.31 12.80 8.15
CA LEU A 333 2.01 12.50 9.56
C LEU A 333 2.07 13.77 10.44
N ALA A 334 3.11 14.59 10.26
CA ALA A 334 3.27 15.83 11.02
C ALA A 334 2.10 16.79 10.79
N VAL A 335 1.72 17.00 9.52
CA VAL A 335 0.56 17.83 9.15
C VAL A 335 -0.74 17.24 9.73
N ALA A 336 -0.94 15.93 9.62
CA ALA A 336 -2.13 15.27 10.12
C ALA A 336 -2.30 15.45 11.63
N PHE A 337 -1.22 15.26 12.39
CA PHE A 337 -1.28 15.32 13.86
C PHE A 337 -1.37 16.77 14.38
N ASN A 338 -0.72 17.73 13.72
CA ASN A 338 -0.90 19.14 14.05
C ASN A 338 -2.34 19.60 13.85
N ASN A 339 -2.94 19.27 12.72
CA ASN A 339 -4.35 19.61 12.43
C ASN A 339 -5.33 19.00 13.46
N LEU A 340 -5.02 17.82 14.00
CA LEU A 340 -5.82 17.22 15.07
C LEU A 340 -5.67 17.97 16.39
N VAL A 341 -4.45 18.39 16.76
CA VAL A 341 -4.21 19.17 17.98
C VAL A 341 -4.93 20.51 17.90
N GLU A 342 -4.84 21.22 16.78
CA GLU A 342 -5.55 22.48 16.55
C GLU A 342 -7.08 22.31 16.63
N ALA A 343 -7.62 21.22 16.06
CA ALA A 343 -9.05 20.94 16.12
C ALA A 343 -9.55 20.62 17.54
N MET A 344 -8.67 20.08 18.41
CA MET A 344 -9.01 19.75 19.80
C MET A 344 -8.80 20.93 20.78
N SER A 345 -7.94 21.89 20.44
CA SER A 345 -7.62 23.06 21.28
C SER A 345 -8.50 24.28 21.01
N GLY A 346 -9.30 24.27 19.93
CA GLY A 346 -10.28 25.33 19.65
C GLY A 346 -11.44 25.30 20.65
N ASP A 347 -11.65 26.42 21.35
CA ASP A 347 -12.75 26.61 22.31
C ASP A 347 -14.10 26.35 21.66
N ASN A 348 -14.83 25.36 22.19
CA ASN A 348 -16.24 25.04 21.96
C ASN A 348 -16.63 24.31 20.63
N PRO A 349 -16.54 22.94 20.58
CA PRO A 349 -16.97 22.18 19.40
C PRO A 349 -18.49 22.11 19.20
N LEU A 350 -19.32 22.66 20.07
CA LEU A 350 -20.78 22.43 20.10
C LEU A 350 -21.65 23.61 19.66
N GLU A 351 -21.14 24.79 19.42
CA GLU A 351 -21.97 25.98 19.10
C GLU A 351 -21.76 26.62 17.73
N THR A 352 -20.75 26.25 16.96
CA THR A 352 -20.60 26.77 15.60
C THR A 352 -20.68 25.64 14.59
N GLY A 353 -21.86 25.45 14.04
CA GLY A 353 -22.08 24.70 12.79
C GLY A 353 -21.45 25.39 11.57
N VAL A 354 -20.27 26.01 11.77
CA VAL A 354 -19.45 26.58 10.70
C VAL A 354 -18.45 25.53 10.32
N ALA A 355 -18.63 24.96 9.13
CA ALA A 355 -17.60 24.23 8.42
C ALA A 355 -16.29 25.00 8.61
N THR A 356 -15.31 24.37 9.27
CA THR A 356 -13.94 24.88 9.36
C THR A 356 -13.52 25.15 7.92
N THR A 357 -13.44 26.42 7.53
CA THR A 357 -13.26 26.80 6.13
C THR A 357 -11.95 26.22 5.62
N LEU A 358 -11.90 25.85 4.35
CA LEU A 358 -10.70 25.38 3.65
C LEU A 358 -9.49 26.30 3.91
N GLU A 359 -9.73 27.59 4.20
CA GLU A 359 -8.72 28.59 4.51
C GLU A 359 -8.00 28.34 5.86
N THR A 360 -8.72 27.94 6.92
CA THR A 360 -8.08 27.63 8.23
C THR A 360 -7.23 26.36 8.15
N LYS A 361 -7.67 25.37 7.36
CA LYS A 361 -6.89 24.16 7.10
C LYS A 361 -5.66 24.40 6.22
N ALA A 362 -5.73 25.38 5.31
CA ALA A 362 -4.60 25.80 4.50
C ALA A 362 -3.48 26.46 5.33
N ILE A 363 -3.82 27.19 6.38
CA ILE A 363 -2.87 27.88 7.25
C ILE A 363 -2.01 26.87 8.02
N GLY A 364 -2.59 25.81 8.59
CA GLY A 364 -1.84 24.76 9.29
C GLY A 364 -0.81 24.06 8.43
N CYS A 365 -1.07 23.91 7.10
CA CYS A 365 -0.12 23.30 6.16
C CYS A 365 1.05 24.24 5.80
N LEU A 366 0.84 25.56 5.81
CA LEU A 366 1.86 26.56 5.43
C LEU A 366 3.04 26.60 6.38
N VAL A 367 2.88 26.15 7.61
CA VAL A 367 3.96 26.04 8.58
C VAL A 367 5.08 25.10 8.10
N TRP A 368 4.71 24.05 7.36
CA TRP A 368 5.64 23.05 6.80
C TRP A 368 6.20 23.45 5.44
N ALA A 369 5.67 24.52 4.82
CA ALA A 369 6.05 24.95 3.48
C ALA A 369 7.58 25.16 3.32
N PRO A 370 8.32 25.77 4.25
CA PRO A 370 9.75 25.92 4.10
C PRO A 370 10.49 24.58 3.99
N LEU A 371 10.15 23.59 4.83
CA LEU A 371 10.76 22.27 4.81
C LEU A 371 10.38 21.50 3.54
N ILE A 372 9.10 21.52 3.15
CA ILE A 372 8.63 20.83 1.94
C ILE A 372 9.29 21.43 0.70
N ASN A 373 9.37 22.74 0.59
CA ASN A 373 10.00 23.40 -0.56
C ASN A 373 11.50 23.09 -0.65
N ARG A 374 12.21 23.00 0.48
CA ARG A 374 13.61 22.53 0.51
C ARG A 374 13.73 21.11 -0.02
N TYR A 375 12.93 20.20 0.52
CA TYR A 375 12.94 18.79 0.12
C TYR A 375 12.63 18.60 -1.37
N LEU A 376 11.72 19.39 -1.91
CA LEU A 376 11.34 19.30 -3.33
C LEU A 376 12.31 20.03 -4.27
N ASN A 377 13.22 20.86 -3.74
CA ASN A 377 14.25 21.53 -4.53
C ASN A 377 15.51 20.65 -4.58
N PRO A 378 15.84 20.04 -5.73
CA PRO A 378 17.00 19.15 -5.84
C PRO A 378 18.35 19.86 -5.65
N ASP A 379 18.39 21.19 -5.77
CA ASP A 379 19.58 22.00 -5.61
C ASP A 379 19.77 22.54 -4.18
N ASP A 380 18.84 22.25 -3.25
CA ASP A 380 18.94 22.68 -1.87
C ASP A 380 19.96 21.83 -1.09
N LEU A 381 21.07 22.41 -0.71
CA LEU A 381 22.17 21.73 -0.01
C LEU A 381 21.84 21.28 1.42
N VAL A 382 20.77 21.79 2.01
CA VAL A 382 20.29 21.34 3.33
C VAL A 382 19.54 20.03 3.21
N ALA A 383 18.68 19.91 2.18
CA ALA A 383 17.88 18.71 1.93
C ALA A 383 18.63 17.67 1.09
N HIS A 384 19.45 18.12 0.16
CA HIS A 384 20.17 17.28 -0.82
C HIS A 384 21.67 17.63 -0.83
N PRO A 385 22.41 17.35 0.27
CA PRO A 385 23.81 17.71 0.35
C PRO A 385 24.65 16.96 -0.70
N ILE A 386 25.50 17.71 -1.42
CA ILE A 386 26.47 17.16 -2.35
C ILE A 386 27.82 17.10 -1.64
N PRO A 387 28.42 15.92 -1.40
CA PRO A 387 29.68 15.83 -0.68
C PRO A 387 30.81 16.60 -1.37
N LEU A 388 31.43 17.54 -0.68
CA LEU A 388 32.60 18.27 -1.19
C LEU A 388 33.86 17.41 -1.22
N VAL A 389 33.99 16.47 -0.29
CA VAL A 389 35.11 15.55 -0.13
C VAL A 389 34.60 14.15 0.23
N SER A 390 35.34 13.15 -0.21
CA SER A 390 35.10 11.75 0.20
C SER A 390 35.83 11.39 1.50
N GLY A 391 35.41 10.32 2.16
CA GLY A 391 36.12 9.81 3.35
C GLY A 391 37.58 9.43 3.06
N LYS A 392 37.90 8.95 1.84
CA LYS A 392 39.26 8.63 1.43
C LYS A 392 40.13 9.88 1.34
N GLU A 393 39.59 10.94 0.77
CA GLU A 393 40.32 12.23 0.66
C GLU A 393 40.58 12.82 2.04
N LEU A 394 39.64 12.73 2.99
CA LEU A 394 39.83 13.17 4.36
C LEU A 394 40.92 12.35 5.08
N ILE A 395 40.90 11.03 4.97
CA ILE A 395 41.92 10.15 5.54
C ILE A 395 43.31 10.56 5.09
N ILE A 396 43.50 10.82 3.79
CA ILE A 396 44.79 11.24 3.23
C ILE A 396 45.17 12.65 3.66
N ALA A 397 44.24 13.59 3.59
CA ALA A 397 44.51 15.00 3.86
C ALA A 397 44.77 15.31 5.33
N LEU A 398 44.17 14.52 6.25
CA LEU A 398 44.30 14.70 7.70
C LEU A 398 45.31 13.76 8.34
N ASP A 399 45.83 12.76 7.56
CA ASP A 399 46.74 11.72 8.04
C ASP A 399 46.21 10.94 9.25
N ILE A 400 44.90 10.59 9.21
CA ILE A 400 44.23 9.85 10.28
C ILE A 400 43.73 8.49 9.76
N PRO A 401 43.68 7.46 10.62
CA PRO A 401 43.21 6.13 10.22
C PRO A 401 41.71 6.14 9.95
N ALA A 402 41.26 5.17 9.10
CA ALA A 402 39.84 4.92 8.89
C ALA A 402 39.16 4.58 10.22
N SER A 403 38.22 5.42 10.65
CA SER A 403 37.53 5.30 11.93
C SER A 403 36.16 5.98 11.87
N PRO A 404 35.27 5.79 12.84
CA PRO A 404 33.97 6.46 12.91
C PRO A 404 34.05 7.99 12.85
N ILE A 405 35.19 8.59 13.25
CA ILE A 405 35.41 10.04 13.22
C ILE A 405 35.31 10.58 11.79
N ILE A 406 35.72 9.82 10.78
CA ILE A 406 35.59 10.23 9.36
C ILE A 406 34.13 10.49 9.02
N GLY A 407 33.22 9.61 9.43
CA GLY A 407 31.80 9.79 9.23
C GLY A 407 31.21 11.00 9.95
N GLN A 408 31.75 11.34 11.14
CA GLN A 408 31.37 12.53 11.87
C GLN A 408 31.85 13.78 11.15
N LEU A 409 33.12 13.81 10.71
CA LEU A 409 33.68 14.92 9.97
C LEU A 409 32.92 15.18 8.64
N LEU A 410 32.58 14.14 7.91
CA LEU A 410 31.78 14.29 6.68
C LEU A 410 30.40 14.93 6.97
N ARG A 411 29.74 14.54 8.05
CA ARG A 411 28.45 15.14 8.46
C ARG A 411 28.65 16.61 8.84
N GLU A 412 29.68 16.94 9.64
CA GLU A 412 29.96 18.34 10.03
C GLU A 412 30.30 19.21 8.83
N ILE A 413 31.06 18.68 7.85
CA ILE A 413 31.33 19.37 6.59
C ILE A 413 30.03 19.62 5.84
N GLY A 414 29.13 18.62 5.76
CA GLY A 414 27.83 18.77 5.10
C GLY A 414 26.97 19.85 5.77
N VAL A 415 26.94 19.90 7.10
CA VAL A 415 26.26 20.98 7.85
C VAL A 415 26.91 22.34 7.53
N ALA A 416 28.23 22.43 7.60
CA ALA A 416 28.94 23.67 7.30
C ALA A 416 28.72 24.16 5.87
N GLN A 417 28.60 23.24 4.91
CA GLN A 417 28.24 23.55 3.53
C GLN A 417 26.81 24.07 3.44
N ALA A 418 25.84 23.40 4.09
CA ALA A 418 24.44 23.83 4.15
C ALA A 418 24.28 25.23 4.81
N GLU A 419 25.12 25.54 5.78
CA GLU A 419 25.19 26.87 6.43
C GLU A 419 25.99 27.91 5.62
N GLY A 420 26.56 27.53 4.47
CA GLY A 420 27.37 28.44 3.63
C GLY A 420 28.76 28.77 4.19
N LYS A 421 29.25 28.01 5.19
CA LYS A 421 30.59 28.22 5.81
C LYS A 421 31.73 27.64 4.98
N VAL A 422 31.45 26.60 4.22
CA VAL A 422 32.42 25.95 3.28
C VAL A 422 31.73 25.70 1.96
N SER A 423 32.46 25.88 0.87
CA SER A 423 31.96 25.75 -0.50
C SER A 423 32.89 24.99 -1.44
N THR A 424 34.12 24.76 -1.02
CA THR A 424 35.15 24.09 -1.82
C THR A 424 35.75 22.90 -1.05
N PRO A 425 36.34 21.91 -1.79
CA PRO A 425 37.07 20.81 -1.16
C PRO A 425 38.18 21.27 -0.21
N THR A 426 38.91 22.34 -0.60
CA THR A 426 40.00 22.89 0.21
C THR A 426 39.51 23.48 1.53
N GLU A 427 38.41 24.25 1.49
CA GLU A 427 37.75 24.78 2.71
C GLU A 427 37.20 23.65 3.59
N ALA A 428 36.63 22.61 2.99
CA ALA A 428 36.11 21.46 3.72
C ALA A 428 37.21 20.69 4.48
N ILE A 429 38.40 20.51 3.87
CA ILE A 429 39.55 19.87 4.50
C ILE A 429 40.11 20.77 5.63
N ALA A 430 40.21 22.08 5.39
CA ALA A 430 40.67 23.01 6.41
C ALA A 430 39.74 23.04 7.63
N PHE A 431 38.41 23.04 7.38
CA PHE A 431 37.37 22.95 8.43
C PHE A 431 37.48 21.65 9.22
N ALA A 432 37.65 20.51 8.52
CA ALA A 432 37.80 19.20 9.17
C ALA A 432 39.06 19.16 10.05
N ARG A 433 40.17 19.79 9.62
CA ARG A 433 41.40 19.87 10.41
C ARG A 433 41.20 20.63 11.71
N GLN A 434 40.49 21.77 11.67
CA GLN A 434 40.17 22.55 12.85
C GLN A 434 39.31 21.74 13.86
N LEU A 435 38.38 20.92 13.36
CA LEU A 435 37.56 20.04 14.21
C LEU A 435 38.40 18.95 14.89
N VAL A 436 39.37 18.39 14.20
CA VAL A 436 40.28 17.35 14.78
C VAL A 436 41.23 17.95 15.81
N GLU A 437 41.74 19.15 15.58
CA GLU A 437 42.65 19.87 16.52
C GLU A 437 41.93 20.34 17.79
N GLY A 438 40.60 20.46 17.73
CA GLY A 438 39.78 20.84 18.89
C GLY A 438 39.21 19.69 19.71
N LEU A 439 39.46 18.41 19.27
CA LEU A 439 39.10 17.17 19.96
C LEU A 439 40.26 16.70 20.84
#